data_a2aad3f208fc044abdba57aec8eae6a3
#
_entry.id   a2aad3f208fc044abdba57aec8eae6a3
#
_cell.length_a   1.000
_cell.length_b   1.000
_cell.length_c   1.000
_cell.angle_alpha   90.00
_cell.angle_beta   90.00
_cell.angle_gamma   90.00
#
_symmetry.space_group_name_H-M   'P 1'
#
loop_
_entity.id
_entity.type
_entity.pdbx_description
1 polymer ?
#
loop_
_entity_poly.entity_id
_entity_poly.type
_entity_poly.pdbx_seq_one_letter_code
_entity_poly.pdbx_strand_id
1 'polypeptide(L)'
;MTRSRLLLVGVITITSAAAATAYHASHPANRTAFSTRAGSIAPAASMLEPRSGHTATLLPNGTVLIAGGMRRNQDFYKSAELYDPAVGKFQATGEMNERRVSPVAVLLRSGKVLVAGGWIGHGCTDSAELYDPSTGKFSVLASRMSTVRGDARGTLLPSGDVLITGGADHDSPGGIASAEVFRAASQTFQPVSPMHFARVAHTATVLQDGRVLIVGGRGDKVNAVAEIYDPKTARFTESGSLIIARYKHTAGLLANGGVLIAGGSDEHDWNGNLNSAEIYDPKTGKFQATSPLNDKRFKLPEEAVLLESGDLLVAGGSRQAELFDPAQGKFLVVSGSMDDARHFMTETRLRDGSVLMAGGYPNNDQATAQAWIYRP
;
A
#
# COMPACT_ATOMS: atom_id res chain seq x y z
N MET A 1 42.39 18.89 -1.94
CA MET A 1 42.29 17.56 -1.29
C MET A 1 40.90 17.42 -0.74
N THR A 2 39.99 17.05 -1.59
CA THR A 2 38.54 16.94 -1.30
C THR A 2 38.22 15.47 -1.06
N ARG A 3 37.86 15.14 0.15
CA ARG A 3 37.40 13.78 0.51
C ARG A 3 35.91 13.64 0.14
N SER A 4 35.64 12.94 -0.95
CA SER A 4 34.34 12.44 -1.26
C SER A 4 33.93 11.42 -0.20
N ARG A 5 32.87 11.72 0.56
CA ARG A 5 32.16 10.72 1.39
C ARG A 5 31.12 10.05 0.50
N LEU A 6 31.42 8.84 0.03
CA LEU A 6 30.43 7.91 -0.45
C LEU A 6 29.56 7.51 0.74
N LEU A 7 28.32 7.96 0.78
CA LEU A 7 27.31 7.38 1.66
C LEU A 7 26.76 6.13 0.95
N LEU A 8 27.19 4.98 1.47
CA LEU A 8 26.66 3.67 1.11
C LEU A 8 25.21 3.61 1.59
N VAL A 9 24.28 3.54 0.66
CA VAL A 9 22.90 3.07 0.94
C VAL A 9 23.07 1.64 1.44
N GLY A 10 22.81 1.42 2.73
CA GLY A 10 23.05 0.14 3.39
C GLY A 10 22.13 -0.96 2.88
N VAL A 11 22.56 -1.64 1.83
CA VAL A 11 22.17 -3.02 1.58
C VAL A 11 23.01 -3.85 2.54
N ILE A 12 22.45 -4.23 3.67
CA ILE A 12 23.06 -5.20 4.57
C ILE A 12 22.95 -6.57 3.90
N THR A 13 23.98 -6.95 3.17
CA THR A 13 24.23 -8.34 2.82
C THR A 13 24.78 -9.03 4.07
N ILE A 14 23.94 -9.74 4.77
CA ILE A 14 24.40 -10.69 5.80
C ILE A 14 24.60 -12.03 5.11
N THR A 15 25.87 -12.31 4.78
CA THR A 15 26.33 -13.68 4.57
C THR A 15 26.44 -14.36 5.94
N SER A 16 25.54 -15.25 6.29
CA SER A 16 25.76 -16.25 7.31
C SER A 16 25.32 -17.60 6.79
N ALA A 17 26.29 -18.37 6.38
CA ALA A 17 26.16 -19.81 6.26
C ALA A 17 26.14 -20.45 7.66
N ALA A 18 25.40 -21.56 7.75
CA ALA A 18 25.43 -22.57 8.79
C ALA A 18 24.83 -22.22 10.18
N ALA A 19 23.56 -22.60 10.36
CA ALA A 19 23.07 -23.46 11.44
C ALA A 19 21.59 -23.80 11.25
N ALA A 20 21.27 -24.62 10.25
CA ALA A 20 19.99 -25.30 10.18
C ALA A 20 20.13 -26.66 10.84
N THR A 21 19.90 -26.73 12.14
CA THR A 21 19.67 -28.04 12.81
C THR A 21 18.64 -27.85 13.91
N ALA A 22 17.49 -28.52 13.70
CA ALA A 22 16.56 -29.00 14.69
C ALA A 22 15.88 -27.97 15.62
N TYR A 23 14.77 -27.38 15.16
CA TYR A 23 13.67 -27.05 16.06
C TYR A 23 12.35 -27.61 15.48
N HIS A 24 12.28 -28.94 15.36
CA HIS A 24 11.04 -29.69 15.24
C HIS A 24 10.78 -30.32 16.59
N ALA A 25 10.07 -29.64 17.46
CA ALA A 25 9.46 -30.22 18.62
C ALA A 25 8.15 -29.53 18.95
N SER A 26 7.05 -30.23 18.60
CA SER A 26 5.78 -30.30 19.32
C SER A 26 5.18 -28.98 19.81
N HIS A 27 4.56 -28.23 18.89
CA HIS A 27 3.35 -27.50 19.23
C HIS A 27 2.18 -28.22 18.53
N PRO A 28 1.12 -28.62 19.23
CA PRO A 28 -0.07 -29.14 18.60
C PRO A 28 -0.57 -27.99 17.70
N ALA A 29 -0.65 -28.25 16.38
CA ALA A 29 -1.30 -27.36 15.45
C ALA A 29 -2.73 -27.15 15.98
N ASN A 30 -2.97 -26.01 16.58
CA ASN A 30 -4.30 -25.54 16.89
C ASN A 30 -4.95 -25.36 15.51
N ARG A 31 -5.67 -26.39 15.03
CA ARG A 31 -6.51 -26.29 13.83
C ARG A 31 -7.61 -25.30 14.17
N THR A 32 -7.35 -24.02 13.93
CA THR A 32 -8.38 -22.99 13.92
C THR A 32 -9.44 -23.45 12.95
N ALA A 33 -10.64 -23.73 13.43
CA ALA A 33 -11.77 -24.08 12.59
C ALA A 33 -12.00 -22.89 11.65
N PHE A 34 -11.75 -23.09 10.34
CA PHE A 34 -12.05 -22.08 9.33
C PHE A 34 -13.54 -21.80 9.38
N SER A 35 -13.90 -20.55 9.57
CA SER A 35 -15.29 -20.11 9.47
C SER A 35 -15.68 -20.14 7.97
N THR A 36 -16.76 -20.83 7.65
CA THR A 36 -17.34 -20.78 6.29
C THR A 36 -17.74 -19.37 5.87
N ARG A 37 -17.86 -18.44 6.83
CA ARG A 37 -18.11 -16.99 6.61
C ARG A 37 -16.87 -16.25 6.11
N ALA A 38 -15.67 -16.79 6.29
CA ALA A 38 -14.43 -16.07 5.98
C ALA A 38 -14.00 -16.14 4.52
N GLY A 39 -14.78 -16.79 3.64
CA GLY A 39 -14.41 -16.94 2.23
C GLY A 39 -13.15 -17.79 2.01
N SER A 40 -12.61 -17.74 0.80
CA SER A 40 -11.45 -18.54 0.43
C SER A 40 -10.52 -17.84 -0.55
N ILE A 41 -9.21 -18.18 -0.48
CA ILE A 41 -8.19 -17.79 -1.45
C ILE A 41 -7.89 -18.97 -2.36
N ALA A 42 -7.83 -18.70 -3.67
CA ALA A 42 -7.39 -19.65 -4.67
C ALA A 42 -6.40 -19.00 -5.65
N PRO A 43 -5.45 -19.77 -6.21
CA PRO A 43 -4.57 -19.27 -7.26
C PRO A 43 -5.37 -18.73 -8.46
N ALA A 44 -4.88 -17.65 -9.06
CA ALA A 44 -5.36 -17.09 -10.32
C ALA A 44 -4.31 -17.27 -11.43
N ALA A 45 -4.58 -16.76 -12.63
CA ALA A 45 -3.57 -16.67 -13.67
C ALA A 45 -2.39 -15.80 -13.20
N SER A 46 -1.19 -16.10 -13.66
CA SER A 46 -0.02 -15.29 -13.35
C SER A 46 0.02 -14.03 -14.21
N MET A 47 0.58 -12.95 -13.65
CA MET A 47 1.00 -11.76 -14.39
C MET A 47 2.03 -12.15 -15.48
N LEU A 48 2.21 -11.29 -16.46
CA LEU A 48 3.22 -11.47 -17.50
C LEU A 48 4.65 -11.32 -16.96
N GLU A 49 4.81 -10.45 -15.96
CA GLU A 49 6.08 -10.18 -15.31
C GLU A 49 5.98 -10.26 -13.79
N PRO A 50 7.01 -10.80 -13.10
CA PRO A 50 7.05 -10.81 -11.65
C PRO A 50 7.24 -9.39 -11.11
N ARG A 51 6.36 -8.93 -10.19
CA ARG A 51 6.35 -7.54 -9.70
C ARG A 51 6.16 -7.45 -8.20
N SER A 52 6.85 -6.48 -7.59
CA SER A 52 6.58 -5.96 -6.24
C SER A 52 6.68 -4.43 -6.26
N GLY A 53 6.00 -3.75 -5.33
CA GLY A 53 5.95 -2.29 -5.34
C GLY A 53 5.34 -1.71 -6.64
N HIS A 54 4.54 -2.51 -7.34
CA HIS A 54 3.70 -2.06 -8.45
C HIS A 54 2.40 -1.48 -7.92
N THR A 55 1.63 -0.84 -8.78
CA THR A 55 0.28 -0.38 -8.47
C THR A 55 -0.77 -1.27 -9.13
N ALA A 56 -1.96 -1.36 -8.52
CA ALA A 56 -3.11 -2.04 -9.07
C ALA A 56 -4.35 -1.14 -8.94
N THR A 57 -4.99 -0.83 -10.05
CA THR A 57 -6.12 0.12 -10.10
C THR A 57 -7.28 -0.48 -10.86
N LEU A 58 -8.44 -0.64 -10.23
CA LEU A 58 -9.68 -1.05 -10.91
C LEU A 58 -10.16 0.06 -11.84
N LEU A 59 -10.31 -0.28 -13.12
CA LEU A 59 -10.73 0.65 -14.17
C LEU A 59 -12.26 0.68 -14.34
N PRO A 60 -12.82 1.73 -14.97
CA PRO A 60 -14.26 1.84 -15.21
C PRO A 60 -14.86 0.72 -16.07
N ASN A 61 -14.06 0.03 -16.87
CA ASN A 61 -14.50 -1.13 -17.66
C ASN A 61 -14.48 -2.46 -16.87
N GLY A 62 -13.98 -2.45 -15.62
CA GLY A 62 -13.89 -3.62 -14.75
C GLY A 62 -12.58 -4.39 -14.84
N THR A 63 -11.66 -4.03 -15.72
CA THR A 63 -10.29 -4.58 -15.73
C THR A 63 -9.44 -3.91 -14.64
N VAL A 64 -8.32 -4.53 -14.25
CA VAL A 64 -7.38 -3.95 -13.28
C VAL A 64 -6.08 -3.60 -13.99
N LEU A 65 -5.68 -2.33 -13.94
CA LEU A 65 -4.38 -1.87 -14.42
C LEU A 65 -3.32 -2.21 -13.37
N ILE A 66 -2.32 -2.98 -13.78
CA ILE A 66 -1.10 -3.25 -13.04
C ILE A 66 0.02 -2.47 -13.69
N ALA A 67 0.72 -1.58 -12.97
CA ALA A 67 1.73 -0.71 -13.57
C ALA A 67 3.00 -0.60 -12.73
N GLY A 68 4.15 -0.64 -13.39
CA GLY A 68 5.47 -0.48 -12.79
C GLY A 68 5.87 -1.62 -11.86
N GLY A 69 6.56 -1.24 -10.79
CA GLY A 69 7.14 -2.18 -9.84
C GLY A 69 8.55 -2.64 -10.22
N MET A 70 9.03 -3.65 -9.52
CA MET A 70 10.35 -4.23 -9.73
C MET A 70 10.31 -5.75 -9.63
N ARG A 71 11.21 -6.42 -10.36
CA ARG A 71 11.47 -7.86 -10.20
C ARG A 71 12.37 -8.14 -9.00
N ARG A 72 13.43 -7.34 -8.88
CA ARG A 72 14.43 -7.35 -7.82
C ARG A 72 15.06 -5.96 -7.73
N ASN A 73 15.90 -5.74 -6.75
CA ASN A 73 16.55 -4.44 -6.58
C ASN A 73 17.20 -3.95 -7.90
N GLN A 74 16.89 -2.72 -8.32
CA GLN A 74 17.33 -2.03 -9.54
C GLN A 74 16.78 -2.57 -10.89
N ASP A 75 15.97 -3.61 -10.90
CA ASP A 75 15.28 -4.10 -12.10
C ASP A 75 13.84 -3.55 -12.12
N PHE A 76 13.72 -2.27 -12.45
CA PHE A 76 12.48 -1.48 -12.36
C PHE A 76 11.76 -1.46 -13.70
N TYR A 77 10.44 -1.55 -13.64
CA TYR A 77 9.57 -1.64 -14.80
C TYR A 77 8.92 -0.30 -15.18
N LYS A 78 8.80 -0.07 -16.48
CA LYS A 78 7.87 0.88 -17.09
C LYS A 78 6.67 0.17 -17.72
N SER A 79 6.73 -1.16 -17.85
CA SER A 79 5.65 -1.96 -18.42
C SER A 79 4.40 -1.95 -17.56
N ALA A 80 3.26 -2.14 -18.20
CA ALA A 80 1.97 -2.31 -17.55
C ALA A 80 1.18 -3.43 -18.20
N GLU A 81 0.26 -3.99 -17.45
CA GLU A 81 -0.62 -5.07 -17.90
C GLU A 81 -2.03 -4.89 -17.31
N LEU A 82 -3.01 -5.47 -17.97
CA LEU A 82 -4.40 -5.47 -17.56
C LEU A 82 -4.80 -6.87 -17.12
N TYR A 83 -5.39 -7.00 -15.94
CA TYR A 83 -6.13 -8.19 -15.55
C TYR A 83 -7.58 -8.04 -15.97
N ASP A 84 -8.08 -9.00 -16.75
CA ASP A 84 -9.50 -9.08 -17.11
C ASP A 84 -10.17 -10.17 -16.29
N PRO A 85 -11.03 -9.79 -15.31
CA PRO A 85 -11.70 -10.78 -14.45
C PRO A 85 -12.74 -11.63 -15.21
N ALA A 86 -13.27 -11.19 -16.36
CA ALA A 86 -14.25 -11.95 -17.12
C ALA A 86 -13.64 -13.21 -17.76
N VAL A 87 -12.35 -13.13 -18.13
CA VAL A 87 -11.61 -14.28 -18.70
C VAL A 87 -10.54 -14.82 -17.75
N GLY A 88 -10.30 -14.13 -16.63
CA GLY A 88 -9.31 -14.52 -15.62
C GLY A 88 -7.87 -14.49 -16.13
N LYS A 89 -7.49 -13.54 -17.00
CA LYS A 89 -6.18 -13.46 -17.64
C LYS A 89 -5.56 -12.08 -17.56
N PHE A 90 -4.21 -12.05 -17.57
CA PHE A 90 -3.42 -10.84 -17.76
C PHE A 90 -3.03 -10.66 -19.22
N GLN A 91 -3.01 -9.43 -19.69
CA GLN A 91 -2.56 -9.03 -21.02
C GLN A 91 -1.76 -7.74 -20.97
N ALA A 92 -0.77 -7.58 -21.84
CA ALA A 92 0.00 -6.36 -21.93
C ALA A 92 -0.86 -5.16 -22.36
N THR A 93 -0.52 -3.98 -21.86
CA THR A 93 -1.05 -2.70 -22.32
C THR A 93 0.10 -1.74 -22.62
N GLY A 94 -0.18 -0.46 -22.89
CA GLY A 94 0.86 0.55 -23.11
C GLY A 94 1.82 0.66 -21.91
N GLU A 95 3.07 1.03 -22.20
CA GLU A 95 4.09 1.27 -21.19
C GLU A 95 4.08 2.71 -20.69
N MET A 96 4.49 2.95 -19.44
CA MET A 96 4.85 4.28 -18.94
C MET A 96 6.07 4.82 -19.68
N ASN A 97 6.22 6.13 -19.69
CA ASN A 97 7.41 6.77 -20.26
C ASN A 97 8.63 6.60 -19.33
N GLU A 98 8.38 6.51 -18.03
CA GLU A 98 9.42 6.34 -17.01
C GLU A 98 9.16 5.08 -16.17
N ARG A 99 10.24 4.37 -15.81
CA ARG A 99 10.16 3.24 -14.87
C ARG A 99 9.84 3.75 -13.47
N ARG A 100 8.96 3.03 -12.73
CA ARG A 100 8.53 3.48 -11.39
C ARG A 100 8.29 2.30 -10.46
N VAL A 101 8.82 2.41 -9.24
CA VAL A 101 8.51 1.52 -8.11
C VAL A 101 7.86 2.35 -7.02
N SER A 102 6.80 1.82 -6.41
CA SER A 102 5.98 2.50 -5.40
C SER A 102 5.56 3.93 -5.82
N PRO A 103 5.04 4.14 -7.05
CA PRO A 103 4.44 5.42 -7.40
C PRO A 103 3.06 5.55 -6.75
N VAL A 104 2.57 6.77 -6.67
CA VAL A 104 1.14 7.03 -6.47
C VAL A 104 0.37 6.59 -7.71
N ALA A 105 -0.74 5.87 -7.56
CA ALA A 105 -1.68 5.58 -8.65
C ALA A 105 -3.12 5.78 -8.17
N VAL A 106 -3.86 6.67 -8.84
CA VAL A 106 -5.23 7.04 -8.45
C VAL A 106 -6.13 7.11 -9.68
N LEU A 107 -7.26 6.38 -9.64
CA LEU A 107 -8.33 6.52 -10.64
C LEU A 107 -9.03 7.87 -10.47
N LEU A 108 -8.94 8.71 -11.48
CA LEU A 108 -9.60 10.01 -11.52
C LEU A 108 -11.08 9.86 -11.95
N ARG A 109 -11.90 10.85 -11.63
CA ARG A 109 -13.32 10.88 -12.07
C ARG A 109 -13.48 10.89 -13.59
N SER A 110 -12.45 11.30 -14.34
CA SER A 110 -12.40 11.21 -15.81
C SER A 110 -12.29 9.78 -16.33
N GLY A 111 -12.06 8.79 -15.46
CA GLY A 111 -11.77 7.41 -15.83
C GLY A 111 -10.30 7.15 -16.18
N LYS A 112 -9.46 8.17 -16.23
CA LYS A 112 -8.00 8.01 -16.40
C LYS A 112 -7.34 7.71 -15.07
N VAL A 113 -6.14 7.07 -15.10
CA VAL A 113 -5.35 6.82 -13.90
C VAL A 113 -4.16 7.79 -13.86
N LEU A 114 -4.09 8.58 -12.80
CA LEU A 114 -2.89 9.36 -12.47
C LEU A 114 -1.83 8.41 -11.92
N VAL A 115 -0.62 8.43 -12.50
CA VAL A 115 0.57 7.77 -11.95
C VAL A 115 1.63 8.82 -11.70
N ALA A 116 2.06 9.02 -10.45
CA ALA A 116 2.95 10.12 -10.07
C ALA A 116 4.06 9.67 -9.13
N GLY A 117 5.27 10.22 -9.31
CA GLY A 117 6.42 9.90 -8.47
C GLY A 117 6.90 8.47 -8.62
N GLY A 118 7.46 7.94 -7.55
CA GLY A 118 8.06 6.61 -7.48
C GLY A 118 9.59 6.63 -7.59
N TRP A 119 10.20 5.53 -7.22
CA TRP A 119 11.63 5.27 -7.38
C TRP A 119 11.94 4.92 -8.82
N ILE A 120 13.03 5.49 -9.39
CA ILE A 120 13.43 5.33 -10.81
C ILE A 120 14.82 4.70 -10.99
N GLY A 121 15.41 4.17 -9.93
CA GLY A 121 16.72 3.49 -9.93
C GLY A 121 17.85 4.33 -9.37
N HIS A 122 17.87 5.65 -9.59
CA HIS A 122 18.90 6.57 -9.09
C HIS A 122 18.29 7.68 -8.20
N GLY A 123 17.16 7.43 -7.61
CA GLY A 123 16.40 8.34 -6.76
C GLY A 123 14.92 8.27 -7.04
N CYS A 124 14.20 9.30 -6.64
CA CYS A 124 12.77 9.46 -6.91
C CYS A 124 12.53 10.47 -8.02
N THR A 125 11.33 10.46 -8.60
CA THR A 125 10.92 11.42 -9.63
C THR A 125 9.78 12.33 -9.13
N ASP A 126 9.68 13.51 -9.71
CA ASP A 126 8.57 14.46 -9.56
C ASP A 126 7.61 14.40 -10.75
N SER A 127 7.92 13.57 -11.76
CA SER A 127 7.11 13.44 -12.97
C SER A 127 5.81 12.68 -12.71
N ALA A 128 4.82 12.91 -13.57
CA ALA A 128 3.57 12.18 -13.55
C ALA A 128 3.06 11.88 -14.96
N GLU A 129 2.24 10.86 -15.07
CA GLU A 129 1.65 10.37 -16.30
C GLU A 129 0.16 10.07 -16.08
N LEU A 130 -0.62 10.17 -17.16
CA LEU A 130 -2.00 9.72 -17.18
C LEU A 130 -2.13 8.49 -18.08
N TYR A 131 -2.67 7.40 -17.53
CA TYR A 131 -3.12 6.27 -18.33
C TYR A 131 -4.56 6.48 -18.77
N ASP A 132 -4.79 6.31 -20.07
CA ASP A 132 -6.12 6.40 -20.68
C ASP A 132 -6.59 4.98 -21.04
N PRO A 133 -7.60 4.41 -20.30
CA PRO A 133 -8.08 3.06 -20.57
C PRO A 133 -8.73 2.89 -21.96
N SER A 134 -9.21 3.97 -22.58
CA SER A 134 -9.85 3.91 -23.90
C SER A 134 -8.85 3.69 -25.03
N THR A 135 -7.60 4.11 -24.83
CA THR A 135 -6.51 3.97 -25.82
C THR A 135 -5.44 2.98 -25.39
N GLY A 136 -5.43 2.60 -24.09
CA GLY A 136 -4.39 1.77 -23.50
C GLY A 136 -3.02 2.46 -23.43
N LYS A 137 -2.95 3.80 -23.43
CA LYS A 137 -1.69 4.56 -23.50
C LYS A 137 -1.45 5.43 -22.28
N PHE A 138 -0.18 5.61 -21.94
CA PHE A 138 0.29 6.60 -20.99
C PHE A 138 0.71 7.90 -21.72
N SER A 139 0.43 9.04 -21.09
CA SER A 139 0.85 10.36 -21.56
C SER A 139 1.50 11.13 -20.40
N VAL A 140 2.68 11.70 -20.64
CA VAL A 140 3.41 12.50 -19.64
C VAL A 140 2.65 13.82 -19.41
N LEU A 141 2.49 14.19 -18.15
CA LEU A 141 1.96 15.49 -17.76
C LEU A 141 3.03 16.58 -17.90
N ALA A 142 2.64 17.76 -18.40
CA ALA A 142 3.53 18.92 -18.48
C ALA A 142 3.84 19.47 -17.06
N SER A 143 2.88 19.40 -16.15
CA SER A 143 3.07 19.79 -14.75
C SER A 143 3.78 18.71 -13.97
N ARG A 144 4.72 19.11 -13.13
CA ARG A 144 5.48 18.23 -12.25
C ARG A 144 5.14 18.55 -10.79
N MET A 145 5.36 17.59 -9.89
CA MET A 145 5.30 17.85 -8.45
C MET A 145 6.41 18.84 -8.04
N SER A 146 6.21 19.55 -6.97
CA SER A 146 7.22 20.45 -6.40
C SER A 146 8.39 19.71 -5.73
N THR A 147 8.20 18.45 -5.42
CA THR A 147 9.18 17.61 -4.70
C THR A 147 9.18 16.21 -5.30
N VAL A 148 10.38 15.67 -5.57
CA VAL A 148 10.53 14.24 -5.91
C VAL A 148 10.08 13.38 -4.74
N ARG A 149 9.37 12.26 -5.02
CA ARG A 149 8.89 11.39 -3.95
C ARG A 149 8.62 9.95 -4.40
N GLY A 150 9.13 9.00 -3.65
CA GLY A 150 8.75 7.58 -3.71
C GLY A 150 8.01 7.18 -2.44
N ASP A 151 7.22 6.10 -2.48
CA ASP A 151 6.42 5.63 -1.34
C ASP A 151 5.50 6.71 -0.71
N ALA A 152 5.09 7.72 -1.50
CA ALA A 152 4.09 8.72 -1.13
C ALA A 152 2.68 8.12 -1.16
N ARG A 153 1.72 8.79 -0.53
CA ARG A 153 0.30 8.41 -0.58
C ARG A 153 -0.50 9.35 -1.45
N GLY A 154 -1.27 8.75 -2.36
CA GLY A 154 -2.22 9.46 -3.21
C GLY A 154 -3.66 9.16 -2.80
N THR A 155 -4.43 10.19 -2.49
CA THR A 155 -5.79 10.05 -1.97
C THR A 155 -6.76 10.87 -2.81
N LEU A 156 -7.77 10.22 -3.42
CA LEU A 156 -8.82 10.91 -4.17
C LEU A 156 -9.73 11.66 -3.20
N LEU A 157 -9.75 12.98 -3.34
CA LEU A 157 -10.59 13.86 -2.52
C LEU A 157 -12.05 13.90 -3.04
N PRO A 158 -13.02 14.29 -2.19
CA PRO A 158 -14.41 14.48 -2.62
C PRO A 158 -14.58 15.49 -3.76
N SER A 159 -13.64 16.43 -3.96
CA SER A 159 -13.62 17.34 -5.11
C SER A 159 -13.33 16.65 -6.45
N GLY A 160 -12.67 15.46 -6.42
CA GLY A 160 -12.11 14.77 -7.57
C GLY A 160 -10.63 15.10 -7.82
N ASP A 161 -10.04 15.97 -7.02
CA ASP A 161 -8.59 16.21 -6.98
C ASP A 161 -7.88 15.11 -6.20
N VAL A 162 -6.56 15.02 -6.29
CA VAL A 162 -5.77 14.02 -5.57
C VAL A 162 -4.83 14.71 -4.59
N LEU A 163 -4.97 14.42 -3.30
CA LEU A 163 -3.99 14.78 -2.29
C LEU A 163 -2.80 13.81 -2.36
N ILE A 164 -1.58 14.33 -2.42
CA ILE A 164 -0.35 13.55 -2.36
C ILE A 164 0.41 13.96 -1.12
N THR A 165 0.71 13.01 -0.23
CA THR A 165 1.35 13.27 1.05
C THR A 165 2.63 12.49 1.23
N GLY A 166 3.64 13.13 1.84
CA GLY A 166 4.87 12.50 2.28
C GLY A 166 5.63 11.77 1.18
N GLY A 167 6.14 10.63 1.53
CA GLY A 167 7.08 9.84 0.74
C GLY A 167 8.51 10.08 1.16
N ALA A 168 9.46 9.54 0.41
CA ALA A 168 10.88 9.75 0.60
C ALA A 168 11.48 10.35 -0.66
N ASP A 169 12.57 11.09 -0.52
CA ASP A 169 13.44 11.50 -1.60
C ASP A 169 14.86 10.92 -1.40
N HIS A 170 15.78 11.25 -2.30
CA HIS A 170 17.15 10.76 -2.23
C HIS A 170 17.89 11.27 -0.96
N ASP A 171 17.61 12.50 -0.55
CA ASP A 171 18.30 13.17 0.56
C ASP A 171 17.59 12.99 1.90
N SER A 172 16.30 12.58 1.85
CA SER A 172 15.43 12.38 3.02
C SER A 172 14.84 10.96 3.06
N PRO A 173 15.66 9.92 3.23
CA PRO A 173 15.19 8.53 3.26
C PRO A 173 14.27 8.22 4.45
N GLY A 174 14.29 9.07 5.49
CA GLY A 174 13.36 9.05 6.62
C GLY A 174 12.01 9.69 6.34
N GLY A 175 11.74 10.12 5.11
CA GLY A 175 10.48 10.73 4.71
C GLY A 175 10.49 12.25 4.68
N ILE A 176 9.47 12.81 4.04
CA ILE A 176 9.24 14.25 3.90
C ILE A 176 7.86 14.64 4.46
N ALA A 177 7.73 15.89 4.91
CA ALA A 177 6.47 16.42 5.42
C ALA A 177 5.64 17.13 4.35
N SER A 178 6.22 17.42 3.18
CA SER A 178 5.53 18.15 2.12
C SER A 178 4.32 17.40 1.59
N ALA A 179 3.30 18.16 1.18
CA ALA A 179 2.08 17.66 0.56
C ALA A 179 1.67 18.55 -0.61
N GLU A 180 0.99 17.98 -1.60
CA GLU A 180 0.52 18.64 -2.81
C GLU A 180 -0.86 18.14 -3.17
N VAL A 181 -1.61 18.95 -3.91
CA VAL A 181 -2.87 18.54 -4.52
C VAL A 181 -2.71 18.58 -6.04
N PHE A 182 -2.93 17.43 -6.67
CA PHE A 182 -3.13 17.39 -8.12
C PHE A 182 -4.55 17.85 -8.44
N ARG A 183 -4.66 18.95 -9.15
CA ARG A 183 -5.92 19.50 -9.65
C ARG A 183 -6.32 18.80 -10.94
N ALA A 184 -7.31 17.90 -10.84
CA ALA A 184 -7.69 17.04 -11.96
C ALA A 184 -8.19 17.81 -13.18
N ALA A 185 -8.87 18.96 -13.00
CA ALA A 185 -9.42 19.77 -14.08
C ALA A 185 -8.34 20.49 -14.89
N SER A 186 -7.31 21.06 -14.23
CA SER A 186 -6.20 21.76 -14.89
C SER A 186 -5.00 20.87 -15.17
N GLN A 187 -4.98 19.66 -14.60
CA GLN A 187 -3.86 18.72 -14.64
C GLN A 187 -2.55 19.33 -14.09
N THR A 188 -2.65 20.07 -12.99
CA THR A 188 -1.51 20.74 -12.36
C THR A 188 -1.35 20.34 -10.90
N PHE A 189 -0.10 20.31 -10.42
CA PHE A 189 0.23 20.12 -9.02
C PHE A 189 0.32 21.46 -8.31
N GLN A 190 -0.24 21.53 -7.10
CA GLN A 190 -0.23 22.70 -6.25
C GLN A 190 0.20 22.31 -4.84
N PRO A 191 1.31 22.86 -4.31
CA PRO A 191 1.68 22.66 -2.92
C PRO A 191 0.58 23.13 -1.97
N VAL A 192 0.41 22.40 -0.87
CA VAL A 192 -0.47 22.79 0.25
C VAL A 192 0.38 22.91 1.53
N SER A 193 -0.24 23.24 2.66
CA SER A 193 0.48 23.21 3.95
C SER A 193 1.17 21.86 4.12
N PRO A 194 2.39 21.83 4.65
CA PRO A 194 3.02 20.53 4.97
C PRO A 194 2.32 19.88 6.17
N MET A 195 2.51 18.58 6.32
CA MET A 195 2.26 17.85 7.57
C MET A 195 3.20 18.36 8.67
N HIS A 196 2.82 18.17 9.93
CA HIS A 196 3.70 18.47 11.07
C HIS A 196 4.86 17.48 11.19
N PHE A 197 4.65 16.25 10.71
CA PHE A 197 5.64 15.17 10.77
C PHE A 197 5.99 14.64 9.38
N ALA A 198 7.29 14.51 9.11
CA ALA A 198 7.77 13.80 7.93
C ALA A 198 7.36 12.33 7.97
N ARG A 199 6.93 11.77 6.82
CA ARG A 199 6.38 10.41 6.77
C ARG A 199 6.66 9.72 5.44
N VAL A 200 7.15 8.49 5.51
CA VAL A 200 7.16 7.53 4.41
C VAL A 200 6.46 6.24 4.87
N ALA A 201 5.84 5.51 3.97
CA ALA A 201 5.11 4.28 4.27
C ALA A 201 4.05 4.44 5.40
N HIS A 202 3.38 5.58 5.43
CA HIS A 202 2.19 5.89 6.22
C HIS A 202 0.93 5.44 5.47
N THR A 203 -0.24 5.55 6.08
CA THR A 203 -1.54 5.38 5.42
C THR A 203 -2.29 6.71 5.37
N ALA A 204 -3.15 6.87 4.34
CA ALA A 204 -3.99 8.05 4.14
C ALA A 204 -5.41 7.59 3.79
N THR A 205 -6.35 7.78 4.70
CA THR A 205 -7.72 7.26 4.58
C THR A 205 -8.74 8.40 4.54
N VAL A 206 -9.60 8.44 3.52
CA VAL A 206 -10.71 9.41 3.45
C VAL A 206 -11.77 9.03 4.47
N LEU A 207 -12.07 9.96 5.37
CA LEU A 207 -13.13 9.81 6.37
C LEU A 207 -14.51 10.09 5.74
N GLN A 208 -15.59 9.68 6.42
CA GLN A 208 -16.96 9.89 5.94
C GLN A 208 -17.34 11.38 5.75
N ASP A 209 -16.67 12.30 6.46
CA ASP A 209 -16.86 13.75 6.33
C ASP A 209 -16.00 14.40 5.22
N GLY A 210 -15.20 13.59 4.52
CA GLY A 210 -14.35 14.01 3.40
C GLY A 210 -12.97 14.52 3.80
N ARG A 211 -12.64 14.59 5.10
CA ARG A 211 -11.27 14.82 5.58
C ARG A 211 -10.41 13.58 5.35
N VAL A 212 -9.09 13.72 5.41
CA VAL A 212 -8.16 12.61 5.23
C VAL A 212 -7.37 12.37 6.50
N LEU A 213 -7.47 11.17 7.05
CA LEU A 213 -6.69 10.71 8.20
C LEU A 213 -5.34 10.19 7.73
N ILE A 214 -4.26 10.73 8.26
CA ILE A 214 -2.87 10.32 8.00
C ILE A 214 -2.34 9.63 9.25
N VAL A 215 -1.91 8.37 9.14
CA VAL A 215 -1.51 7.56 10.31
C VAL A 215 -0.15 6.93 10.12
N GLY A 216 0.64 6.92 11.19
CA GLY A 216 1.90 6.20 11.24
C GLY A 216 2.94 6.71 10.24
N GLY A 217 3.72 5.79 9.69
CA GLY A 217 4.83 6.11 8.81
C GLY A 217 6.12 6.36 9.57
N ARG A 218 7.22 6.52 8.84
CA ARG A 218 8.54 6.78 9.38
C ARG A 218 9.04 8.15 8.90
N GLY A 219 9.50 8.96 9.83
CA GLY A 219 10.34 10.11 9.63
C GLY A 219 11.73 9.81 10.20
N ASP A 220 12.26 10.67 11.07
CA ASP A 220 13.46 10.36 11.86
C ASP A 220 13.23 9.14 12.75
N LYS A 221 11.99 8.97 13.21
CA LYS A 221 11.50 7.81 13.98
C LYS A 221 10.17 7.33 13.40
N VAL A 222 9.72 6.15 13.80
CA VAL A 222 8.38 5.66 13.49
C VAL A 222 7.35 6.49 14.26
N ASN A 223 6.36 7.03 13.52
CA ASN A 223 5.38 7.97 14.08
C ASN A 223 4.19 7.25 14.72
N ALA A 224 3.79 7.72 15.89
CA ALA A 224 2.51 7.36 16.52
C ALA A 224 1.43 8.42 16.25
N VAL A 225 1.81 9.69 16.12
CA VAL A 225 0.86 10.81 15.99
C VAL A 225 0.15 10.75 14.64
N ALA A 226 -1.18 10.80 14.66
CA ALA A 226 -2.00 10.96 13.48
C ALA A 226 -2.24 12.43 13.17
N GLU A 227 -2.48 12.72 11.89
CA GLU A 227 -2.86 14.06 11.41
C GLU A 227 -4.12 13.96 10.56
N ILE A 228 -4.91 15.02 10.55
CA ILE A 228 -6.09 15.18 9.69
C ILE A 228 -5.81 16.29 8.70
N TYR A 229 -5.93 15.97 7.40
CA TYR A 229 -6.01 16.98 6.35
C TYR A 229 -7.46 17.39 6.13
N ASP A 230 -7.73 18.68 6.17
CA ASP A 230 -9.03 19.25 5.81
C ASP A 230 -8.94 19.89 4.41
N PRO A 231 -9.63 19.31 3.40
CA PRO A 231 -9.62 19.84 2.02
C PRO A 231 -10.21 21.25 1.89
N LYS A 232 -11.06 21.69 2.84
CA LYS A 232 -11.69 23.02 2.81
C LYS A 232 -10.69 24.11 3.19
N THR A 233 -9.78 23.82 4.12
CA THR A 233 -8.77 24.78 4.60
C THR A 233 -7.39 24.53 3.99
N ALA A 234 -7.19 23.37 3.32
CA ALA A 234 -5.92 22.89 2.80
C ALA A 234 -4.82 22.79 3.88
N ARG A 235 -5.20 22.42 5.11
CA ARG A 235 -4.30 22.37 6.28
C ARG A 235 -4.36 21.02 6.96
N PHE A 236 -3.23 20.65 7.59
CA PHE A 236 -3.12 19.53 8.51
C PHE A 236 -3.28 20.01 9.96
N THR A 237 -3.89 19.17 10.78
CA THR A 237 -4.00 19.33 12.23
C THR A 237 -3.67 18.00 12.89
N GLU A 238 -2.96 18.04 14.01
CA GLU A 238 -2.71 16.84 14.80
C GLU A 238 -4.02 16.26 15.32
N SER A 239 -4.07 14.94 15.40
CA SER A 239 -5.15 14.16 16.00
C SER A 239 -4.57 13.23 17.05
N GLY A 240 -5.31 12.20 17.49
CA GLY A 240 -4.80 11.26 18.48
C GLY A 240 -3.53 10.53 18.05
N SER A 241 -3.00 9.72 18.96
CA SER A 241 -1.81 8.90 18.69
C SER A 241 -2.14 7.43 18.78
N LEU A 242 -1.52 6.64 17.91
CA LEU A 242 -1.46 5.18 18.02
C LEU A 242 -0.89 4.77 19.39
N ILE A 243 -1.36 3.67 19.92
CA ILE A 243 -0.80 3.03 21.12
C ILE A 243 0.59 2.47 20.78
N ILE A 244 0.75 1.92 19.56
CA ILE A 244 2.01 1.39 19.05
C ILE A 244 2.35 2.10 17.74
N ALA A 245 3.44 2.88 17.74
CA ALA A 245 3.97 3.52 16.53
C ALA A 245 4.28 2.46 15.47
N ARG A 246 3.90 2.73 14.22
CA ARG A 246 4.04 1.74 13.13
C ARG A 246 4.19 2.39 11.75
N TYR A 247 4.83 1.67 10.84
CA TYR A 247 4.91 1.98 9.42
C TYR A 247 4.77 0.71 8.58
N LYS A 248 4.57 0.82 7.27
CA LYS A 248 4.32 -0.33 6.37
C LYS A 248 3.13 -1.20 6.84
N HIS A 249 2.17 -0.57 7.49
CA HIS A 249 0.91 -1.15 7.96
C HIS A 249 -0.18 -0.95 6.92
N THR A 250 -1.34 -1.54 7.13
CA THR A 250 -2.55 -1.27 6.36
C THR A 250 -3.58 -0.50 7.18
N ALA A 251 -4.47 0.24 6.51
CA ALA A 251 -5.62 0.88 7.13
C ALA A 251 -6.87 0.69 6.28
N GLY A 252 -8.04 0.69 6.90
CA GLY A 252 -9.31 0.58 6.17
C GLY A 252 -10.45 1.28 6.90
N LEU A 253 -11.27 2.02 6.13
CA LEU A 253 -12.47 2.68 6.65
C LEU A 253 -13.56 1.63 6.90
N LEU A 254 -14.06 1.58 8.12
CA LEU A 254 -15.18 0.74 8.54
C LEU A 254 -16.52 1.39 8.18
N ALA A 255 -17.57 0.59 8.01
CA ALA A 255 -18.91 1.09 7.71
C ALA A 255 -19.46 2.05 8.80
N ASN A 256 -19.03 1.89 10.06
CA ASN A 256 -19.41 2.77 11.17
C ASN A 256 -18.62 4.08 11.21
N GLY A 257 -17.69 4.30 10.28
CA GLY A 257 -16.86 5.49 10.17
C GLY A 257 -15.54 5.43 10.94
N GLY A 258 -15.31 4.40 11.74
CA GLY A 258 -13.99 4.14 12.35
C GLY A 258 -12.97 3.74 11.29
N VAL A 259 -11.69 3.84 11.60
CA VAL A 259 -10.62 3.37 10.72
C VAL A 259 -9.82 2.29 11.45
N LEU A 260 -9.75 1.08 10.86
CA LEU A 260 -8.88 0.01 11.33
C LEU A 260 -7.45 0.31 10.89
N ILE A 261 -6.48 0.14 11.78
CA ILE A 261 -5.05 0.18 11.50
C ILE A 261 -4.45 -1.15 11.98
N ALA A 262 -3.83 -1.92 11.09
CA ALA A 262 -3.42 -3.29 11.41
C ALA A 262 -2.02 -3.64 10.90
N GLY A 263 -1.27 -4.40 11.70
CA GLY A 263 0.07 -4.87 11.36
C GLY A 263 1.10 -3.75 11.25
N GLY A 264 2.04 -3.90 10.34
CA GLY A 264 3.18 -3.00 10.16
C GLY A 264 4.39 -3.43 10.98
N SER A 265 5.34 -2.51 11.14
CA SER A 265 6.55 -2.71 11.93
C SER A 265 6.84 -1.48 12.79
N ASP A 266 7.57 -1.69 13.86
CA ASP A 266 8.18 -0.66 14.70
C ASP A 266 9.58 -0.27 14.18
N GLU A 267 10.40 0.36 15.00
CA GLU A 267 11.75 0.81 14.65
C GLU A 267 12.71 -0.32 14.22
N HIS A 268 12.40 -1.58 14.53
CA HIS A 268 13.28 -2.73 14.27
C HIS A 268 13.05 -3.38 12.90
N ASP A 269 12.19 -2.80 12.05
CA ASP A 269 11.83 -3.27 10.70
C ASP A 269 11.48 -4.77 10.68
N TRP A 270 12.29 -5.63 10.05
CA TRP A 270 12.04 -7.08 9.94
C TRP A 270 11.85 -7.80 11.29
N ASN A 271 12.50 -7.31 12.34
CA ASN A 271 12.40 -7.88 13.68
C ASN A 271 11.27 -7.26 14.52
N GLY A 272 10.70 -6.15 14.04
CA GLY A 272 9.65 -5.38 14.71
C GLY A 272 8.24 -5.63 14.19
N ASN A 273 8.02 -6.73 13.45
CA ASN A 273 6.73 -7.02 12.85
C ASN A 273 5.62 -7.13 13.89
N LEU A 274 4.50 -6.47 13.61
CA LEU A 274 3.37 -6.35 14.51
C LEU A 274 2.21 -7.25 14.06
N ASN A 275 1.51 -7.81 15.03
CA ASN A 275 0.16 -8.37 14.84
C ASN A 275 -0.91 -7.52 15.54
N SER A 276 -0.52 -6.46 16.23
CA SER A 276 -1.48 -5.58 16.89
C SER A 276 -2.30 -4.80 15.88
N ALA A 277 -3.54 -4.49 16.28
CA ALA A 277 -4.45 -3.65 15.52
C ALA A 277 -5.15 -2.65 16.45
N GLU A 278 -5.50 -1.51 15.88
CA GLU A 278 -6.14 -0.39 16.58
C GLU A 278 -7.26 0.18 15.71
N ILE A 279 -8.27 0.75 16.33
CA ILE A 279 -9.35 1.47 15.66
C ILE A 279 -9.27 2.94 16.05
N TYR A 280 -9.22 3.80 15.05
CA TYR A 280 -9.39 5.25 15.21
C TYR A 280 -10.86 5.61 15.17
N ASP A 281 -11.33 6.36 16.17
CA ASP A 281 -12.65 6.96 16.20
C ASP A 281 -12.59 8.43 15.78
N PRO A 282 -13.12 8.82 14.61
CA PRO A 282 -13.06 10.20 14.12
C PRO A 282 -13.90 11.20 14.92
N LYS A 283 -14.83 10.73 15.77
CA LYS A 283 -15.65 11.61 16.64
C LYS A 283 -14.87 12.07 17.85
N THR A 284 -14.02 11.21 18.39
CA THR A 284 -13.24 11.49 19.59
C THR A 284 -11.78 11.82 19.30
N GLY A 285 -11.30 11.49 18.09
CA GLY A 285 -9.90 11.61 17.71
C GLY A 285 -8.99 10.62 18.43
N LYS A 286 -9.51 9.50 18.96
CA LYS A 286 -8.75 8.54 19.77
C LYS A 286 -8.58 7.20 19.08
N PHE A 287 -7.46 6.55 19.41
CA PHE A 287 -7.19 5.17 19.04
C PHE A 287 -7.50 4.22 20.20
N GLN A 288 -8.05 3.07 19.88
CA GLN A 288 -8.34 1.99 20.82
C GLN A 288 -7.81 0.68 20.26
N ALA A 289 -7.15 -0.13 21.09
CA ALA A 289 -6.72 -1.47 20.72
C ALA A 289 -7.95 -2.34 20.41
N THR A 290 -7.80 -3.20 19.39
CA THR A 290 -8.75 -4.26 19.09
C THR A 290 -8.05 -5.62 19.14
N SER A 291 -8.71 -6.73 18.80
CA SER A 291 -8.02 -8.01 18.78
C SER A 291 -6.84 -7.96 17.81
N PRO A 292 -5.76 -8.68 18.11
CA PRO A 292 -4.64 -8.77 17.20
C PRO A 292 -4.98 -9.66 16.00
N LEU A 293 -4.23 -9.48 14.91
CA LEU A 293 -4.10 -10.44 13.81
C LEU A 293 -3.55 -11.77 14.35
N ASN A 294 -3.87 -12.88 13.68
CA ASN A 294 -3.31 -14.19 14.03
C ASN A 294 -1.80 -14.27 13.73
N ASP A 295 -1.38 -13.64 12.62
CA ASP A 295 0.03 -13.58 12.22
C ASP A 295 0.59 -12.15 12.33
N LYS A 296 1.88 -12.05 12.69
CA LYS A 296 2.63 -10.80 12.51
C LYS A 296 2.86 -10.56 11.03
N ARG A 297 2.59 -9.33 10.58
CA ARG A 297 2.76 -8.97 9.16
C ARG A 297 3.09 -7.50 8.95
N PHE A 298 3.91 -7.20 7.94
CA PHE A 298 4.31 -5.86 7.55
C PHE A 298 4.59 -5.79 6.05
N LYS A 299 4.90 -4.60 5.53
CA LYS A 299 4.98 -4.32 4.09
C LYS A 299 3.68 -4.73 3.41
N LEU A 300 2.60 -4.36 4.07
CA LEU A 300 1.23 -4.62 3.64
C LEU A 300 0.82 -3.68 2.52
N PRO A 301 -0.21 -4.02 1.74
CA PRO A 301 -0.95 -3.05 0.94
C PRO A 301 -1.38 -1.86 1.82
N GLU A 302 -1.41 -0.68 1.23
CA GLU A 302 -1.70 0.57 1.97
C GLU A 302 -3.12 0.58 2.52
N GLU A 303 -4.05 -0.04 1.81
CA GLU A 303 -5.47 -0.06 2.12
C GLU A 303 -5.97 -1.49 2.25
N ALA A 304 -6.59 -1.79 3.39
CA ALA A 304 -7.35 -3.02 3.59
C ALA A 304 -8.68 -2.95 2.83
N VAL A 305 -9.09 -4.05 2.20
CA VAL A 305 -10.23 -4.06 1.30
C VAL A 305 -11.53 -4.22 2.06
N LEU A 306 -12.42 -3.21 1.99
CA LEU A 306 -13.78 -3.31 2.53
C LEU A 306 -14.65 -4.18 1.62
N LEU A 307 -15.20 -5.25 2.19
CA LEU A 307 -16.10 -6.19 1.52
C LEU A 307 -17.58 -5.75 1.65
N GLU A 308 -18.45 -6.37 0.87
CA GLU A 308 -19.91 -6.12 0.96
C GLU A 308 -20.52 -6.56 2.29
N SER A 309 -19.89 -7.54 2.96
CA SER A 309 -20.28 -7.96 4.30
C SER A 309 -20.05 -6.89 5.36
N GLY A 310 -19.24 -5.87 5.07
CA GLY A 310 -18.75 -4.88 6.03
C GLY A 310 -17.44 -5.28 6.75
N ASP A 311 -16.94 -6.48 6.47
CA ASP A 311 -15.64 -6.94 6.96
C ASP A 311 -14.50 -6.32 6.16
N LEU A 312 -13.31 -6.19 6.75
CA LEU A 312 -12.09 -5.76 6.06
C LEU A 312 -11.17 -6.95 5.80
N LEU A 313 -10.83 -7.18 4.53
CA LEU A 313 -9.79 -8.14 4.15
C LEU A 313 -8.41 -7.52 4.37
N VAL A 314 -7.53 -8.25 5.03
CA VAL A 314 -6.12 -7.92 5.23
C VAL A 314 -5.29 -9.09 4.72
N ALA A 315 -4.58 -8.90 3.61
CA ALA A 315 -3.65 -9.89 3.08
C ALA A 315 -2.23 -9.31 2.97
N GLY A 316 -1.28 -10.14 2.54
CA GLY A 316 0.14 -9.75 2.50
C GLY A 316 0.87 -9.91 3.85
N GLY A 317 2.21 -9.91 3.80
CA GLY A 317 3.08 -10.10 4.96
C GLY A 317 2.99 -11.47 5.63
N SER A 318 2.03 -12.31 5.25
CA SER A 318 1.81 -13.69 5.67
C SER A 318 1.30 -14.51 4.49
N ARG A 319 1.29 -15.84 4.63
CA ARG A 319 0.70 -16.76 3.63
C ARG A 319 -0.82 -16.75 3.62
N GLN A 320 -1.45 -16.43 4.75
CA GLN A 320 -2.89 -16.40 4.91
C GLN A 320 -3.41 -14.97 4.90
N ALA A 321 -4.61 -14.77 4.39
CA ALA A 321 -5.35 -13.53 4.62
C ALA A 321 -6.25 -13.68 5.85
N GLU A 322 -6.65 -12.54 6.39
CA GLU A 322 -7.56 -12.46 7.53
C GLU A 322 -8.66 -11.45 7.26
N LEU A 323 -9.87 -11.74 7.76
CA LEU A 323 -10.98 -10.81 7.77
C LEU A 323 -11.13 -10.19 9.15
N PHE A 324 -11.15 -8.88 9.22
CA PHE A 324 -11.59 -8.19 10.44
C PHE A 324 -13.12 -8.06 10.42
N ASP A 325 -13.78 -8.70 11.39
CA ASP A 325 -15.21 -8.55 11.66
C ASP A 325 -15.42 -7.39 12.65
N PRO A 326 -15.92 -6.22 12.20
CA PRO A 326 -16.05 -5.06 13.07
C PRO A 326 -17.16 -5.22 14.13
N ALA A 327 -18.12 -6.15 13.93
CA ALA A 327 -19.18 -6.40 14.90
C ALA A 327 -18.67 -7.19 16.12
N GLN A 328 -17.69 -8.08 15.90
CA GLN A 328 -17.05 -8.85 16.96
C GLN A 328 -15.72 -8.25 17.43
N GLY A 329 -15.13 -7.32 16.68
CA GLY A 329 -13.80 -6.79 16.91
C GLY A 329 -12.71 -7.87 16.80
N LYS A 330 -12.85 -8.84 15.88
CA LYS A 330 -11.97 -10.01 15.78
C LYS A 330 -11.51 -10.27 14.34
N PHE A 331 -10.31 -10.85 14.22
CA PHE A 331 -9.80 -11.37 12.97
C PHE A 331 -10.13 -12.85 12.80
N LEU A 332 -10.61 -13.21 11.62
CA LEU A 332 -10.93 -14.56 11.18
C LEU A 332 -9.96 -14.96 10.06
N VAL A 333 -9.35 -16.13 10.19
CA VAL A 333 -8.45 -16.63 9.13
C VAL A 333 -9.27 -17.09 7.93
N VAL A 334 -8.90 -16.59 6.75
CA VAL A 334 -9.49 -16.98 5.46
C VAL A 334 -9.01 -18.38 5.08
N SER A 335 -9.88 -19.22 4.49
CA SER A 335 -9.49 -20.54 4.02
C SER A 335 -8.60 -20.45 2.77
N GLY A 336 -7.75 -21.46 2.56
CA GLY A 336 -6.71 -21.41 1.53
C GLY A 336 -5.52 -20.55 1.97
N SER A 337 -4.52 -20.47 1.12
CA SER A 337 -3.32 -19.67 1.38
C SER A 337 -2.59 -19.34 0.08
N MET A 338 -1.81 -18.29 0.11
CA MET A 338 -0.74 -18.07 -0.86
C MET A 338 0.37 -19.09 -0.61
N ASP A 339 1.22 -19.32 -1.60
CA ASP A 339 2.34 -20.26 -1.51
C ASP A 339 3.41 -19.81 -0.50
N ASP A 340 3.58 -18.48 -0.31
CA ASP A 340 4.49 -17.88 0.66
C ASP A 340 3.94 -16.54 1.18
N ALA A 341 4.59 -15.96 2.20
CA ALA A 341 4.34 -14.58 2.61
C ALA A 341 4.65 -13.63 1.45
N ARG A 342 3.82 -12.60 1.25
CA ARG A 342 3.96 -11.64 0.15
C ARG A 342 4.07 -10.23 0.68
N HIS A 343 5.25 -9.64 0.49
CA HIS A 343 5.55 -8.25 0.85
C HIS A 343 5.39 -7.34 -0.36
N PHE A 344 4.81 -6.15 -0.18
CA PHE A 344 4.53 -5.19 -1.25
C PHE A 344 3.76 -5.79 -2.43
N MET A 345 2.81 -6.67 -2.14
CA MET A 345 1.76 -7.10 -3.06
C MET A 345 0.67 -6.04 -3.17
N THR A 346 -0.24 -6.22 -4.10
CA THR A 346 -1.43 -5.37 -4.23
C THR A 346 -2.71 -6.17 -3.96
N GLU A 347 -3.73 -5.48 -3.45
CA GLU A 347 -5.09 -5.96 -3.26
C GLU A 347 -6.05 -5.05 -4.02
N THR A 348 -6.95 -5.63 -4.83
CA THR A 348 -7.92 -4.85 -5.60
C THR A 348 -9.27 -5.52 -5.59
N ARG A 349 -10.27 -4.87 -5.01
CA ARG A 349 -11.65 -5.35 -5.04
C ARG A 349 -12.19 -5.26 -6.46
N LEU A 350 -12.72 -6.38 -6.97
CA LEU A 350 -13.36 -6.48 -8.26
C LEU A 350 -14.85 -6.17 -8.16
N ARG A 351 -15.53 -6.01 -9.31
CA ARG A 351 -16.94 -5.65 -9.35
C ARG A 351 -17.87 -6.75 -8.85
N ASP A 352 -17.44 -8.01 -8.90
CA ASP A 352 -18.17 -9.16 -8.40
C ASP A 352 -18.01 -9.39 -6.89
N GLY A 353 -17.31 -8.47 -6.20
CA GLY A 353 -17.02 -8.54 -4.78
C GLY A 353 -15.82 -9.39 -4.42
N SER A 354 -15.25 -10.14 -5.36
CA SER A 354 -13.98 -10.84 -5.15
C SER A 354 -12.80 -9.86 -5.06
N VAL A 355 -11.64 -10.32 -4.58
CA VAL A 355 -10.43 -9.47 -4.47
C VAL A 355 -9.27 -10.13 -5.21
N LEU A 356 -8.71 -9.41 -6.19
CA LEU A 356 -7.45 -9.77 -6.82
C LEU A 356 -6.29 -9.40 -5.90
N MET A 357 -5.45 -10.38 -5.61
CA MET A 357 -4.18 -10.21 -4.91
C MET A 357 -3.06 -10.55 -5.89
N ALA A 358 -2.07 -9.68 -6.07
CA ALA A 358 -1.07 -9.87 -7.13
C ALA A 358 0.35 -9.52 -6.67
N GLY A 359 1.31 -10.35 -7.09
CA GLY A 359 2.73 -10.10 -6.97
C GLY A 359 3.26 -10.10 -5.55
N GLY A 360 4.19 -9.16 -5.29
CA GLY A 360 4.95 -9.11 -4.05
C GLY A 360 6.16 -10.04 -4.07
N TYR A 361 6.93 -10.02 -3.00
CA TYR A 361 8.09 -10.89 -2.83
C TYR A 361 8.07 -11.61 -1.47
N PRO A 362 8.59 -12.85 -1.39
CA PRO A 362 8.83 -13.54 -0.14
C PRO A 362 10.15 -13.05 0.50
N ASN A 363 10.60 -13.72 1.55
CA ASN A 363 11.82 -13.33 2.28
C ASN A 363 13.12 -13.38 1.46
N ASN A 364 13.10 -13.89 0.22
CA ASN A 364 14.28 -13.96 -0.68
C ASN A 364 14.42 -12.77 -1.64
N ASP A 365 13.62 -11.70 -1.46
CA ASP A 365 13.65 -10.45 -2.24
C ASP A 365 13.42 -10.58 -3.76
N GLN A 366 12.92 -11.72 -4.24
CA GLN A 366 12.53 -11.90 -5.63
C GLN A 366 11.02 -11.79 -5.79
N ALA A 367 10.57 -10.85 -6.58
CA ALA A 367 9.15 -10.70 -6.88
C ALA A 367 8.59 -11.91 -7.61
N THR A 368 7.30 -12.14 -7.46
CA THR A 368 6.56 -13.17 -8.17
C THR A 368 5.60 -12.58 -9.20
N ALA A 369 5.30 -13.38 -10.24
CA ALA A 369 4.21 -13.10 -11.16
C ALA A 369 2.87 -13.72 -10.69
N GLN A 370 2.87 -14.51 -9.61
CA GLN A 370 1.66 -15.18 -9.12
C GLN A 370 0.61 -14.18 -8.68
N ALA A 371 -0.64 -14.57 -8.86
CA ALA A 371 -1.79 -13.86 -8.35
C ALA A 371 -2.78 -14.85 -7.73
N TRP A 372 -3.66 -14.32 -6.90
CA TRP A 372 -4.69 -15.09 -6.21
C TRP A 372 -6.00 -14.31 -6.24
N ILE A 373 -7.10 -15.04 -6.12
CA ILE A 373 -8.43 -14.45 -5.94
C ILE A 373 -8.97 -14.88 -4.58
N TYR A 374 -9.31 -13.89 -3.78
CA TYR A 374 -10.19 -14.08 -2.64
C TYR A 374 -11.64 -14.04 -3.11
N ARG A 375 -12.46 -15.02 -2.66
CA ARG A 375 -13.91 -15.07 -2.85
C ARG A 375 -14.59 -15.09 -1.48
N PRO A 376 -15.54 -14.14 -1.25
CA PRO A 376 -16.32 -14.10 -0.01
C PRO A 376 -17.15 -15.35 0.25
#